data_717b33ac8ef077bc59bdf9db3e0d3036
#
_entry.id   717b33ac8ef077bc59bdf9db3e0d3036
#
_cell.length_a   1.000
_cell.length_b   1.000
_cell.length_c   1.000
_cell.angle_alpha   90.00
_cell.angle_beta   90.00
_cell.angle_gamma   90.00
#
_symmetry.space_group_name_H-M   'P 1'
#
loop_
_entity.id
_entity.type
_entity.pdbx_description
1 polymer ?
#
loop_
_entity_poly.entity_id
_entity_poly.type
_entity_poly.pdbx_seq_one_letter_code
_entity_poly.pdbx_strand_id
1 'polypeptide(L)'
;MSNKRAMFIGRWQPFHNGHKWLIEQKLGENIPVLICVRDIPPDSKNPFTTEQTVHMLETAYANEDVCVLSIPDIESVNWGRGVGYETNEHVPPKDVGFISATSIREKIKEGDNTWKQNVDEKIWS
;
A
#
# COMPACT_ATOMS: atom_id res chain seq x y z
N MET A 1 24.99 10.61 -1.35
CA MET A 1 23.72 11.32 -1.50
C MET A 1 22.67 10.71 -0.61
N SER A 2 21.99 11.51 0.16
CA SER A 2 20.95 11.02 1.06
C SER A 2 19.69 10.67 0.27
N ASN A 3 19.30 9.41 0.29
CA ASN A 3 18.07 8.95 -0.36
C ASN A 3 16.99 8.77 0.70
N LYS A 4 16.55 9.89 1.25
CA LYS A 4 15.44 9.88 2.20
C LYS A 4 14.18 9.44 1.49
N ARG A 5 13.47 8.47 2.05
CA ARG A 5 12.26 7.92 1.47
C ARG A 5 11.03 8.31 2.29
N ALA A 6 9.91 8.50 1.61
CA ALA A 6 8.63 8.64 2.27
C ALA A 6 8.13 7.23 2.61
N MET A 7 7.85 6.99 3.88
CA MET A 7 7.45 5.67 4.36
C MET A 7 5.93 5.56 4.46
N PHE A 8 5.41 4.46 3.93
CA PHE A 8 3.99 4.11 4.03
C PHE A 8 3.87 2.73 4.67
N ILE A 9 3.04 2.60 5.67
CA ILE A 9 2.86 1.35 6.41
C ILE A 9 1.42 0.89 6.23
N GLY A 10 1.21 -0.37 5.89
CA GLY A 10 -0.14 -0.89 5.73
C GLY A 10 -0.18 -2.40 5.58
N ARG A 11 -1.39 -2.90 5.35
CA ARG A 11 -1.62 -4.33 5.07
C ARG A 11 -1.65 -4.62 3.58
N TRP A 12 -2.16 -3.68 2.79
CA TRP A 12 -2.24 -3.78 1.32
C TRP A 12 -2.95 -5.06 0.86
N GLN A 13 -4.18 -5.29 1.32
CA GLN A 13 -4.92 -6.56 1.18
C GLN A 13 -6.22 -6.47 0.37
N PRO A 14 -6.21 -6.30 -0.96
CA PRO A 14 -5.05 -6.14 -1.82
C PRO A 14 -4.64 -4.68 -1.97
N PHE A 15 -3.51 -4.45 -2.64
CA PHE A 15 -3.16 -3.12 -3.12
C PHE A 15 -4.19 -2.68 -4.15
N HIS A 16 -4.72 -1.47 -4.01
CA HIS A 16 -5.76 -0.94 -4.90
C HIS A 16 -5.51 0.52 -5.25
N ASN A 17 -6.35 1.08 -6.11
CA ASN A 17 -6.15 2.44 -6.60
C ASN A 17 -6.22 3.52 -5.52
N GLY A 18 -6.92 3.26 -4.42
CA GLY A 18 -6.90 4.15 -3.26
C GLY A 18 -5.52 4.23 -2.62
N HIS A 19 -4.85 3.08 -2.48
CA HIS A 19 -3.47 3.03 -2.02
C HIS A 19 -2.51 3.67 -3.03
N LYS A 20 -2.76 3.46 -4.31
CA LYS A 20 -1.96 4.05 -5.37
C LYS A 20 -2.03 5.58 -5.32
N TRP A 21 -3.22 6.12 -5.15
CA TRP A 21 -3.41 7.56 -4.97
C TRP A 21 -2.57 8.07 -3.80
N LEU A 22 -2.60 7.37 -2.67
CA LEU A 22 -1.87 7.73 -1.46
C LEU A 22 -0.36 7.81 -1.73
N ILE A 23 0.20 6.78 -2.34
CA ILE A 23 1.63 6.68 -2.62
C ILE A 23 2.06 7.72 -3.65
N GLU A 24 1.22 8.00 -4.63
CA GLU A 24 1.48 9.01 -5.67
C GLU A 24 1.63 10.42 -5.10
N GLN A 25 1.11 10.69 -3.91
CA GLN A 25 1.29 12.00 -3.27
C GLN A 25 2.77 12.33 -3.06
N LYS A 26 3.60 11.31 -2.90
CA LYS A 26 5.05 11.47 -2.75
C LYS A 26 5.81 11.15 -4.02
N LEU A 27 5.46 10.08 -4.72
CA LEU A 27 6.09 9.77 -6.00
C LEU A 27 5.91 10.90 -7.02
N GLY A 28 4.73 11.50 -7.05
CA GLY A 28 4.46 12.64 -7.93
C GLY A 28 5.32 13.87 -7.65
N GLU A 29 5.87 13.97 -6.44
CA GLU A 29 6.83 15.01 -6.06
C GLU A 29 8.28 14.57 -6.31
N ASN A 30 8.50 13.44 -6.95
CA ASN A 30 9.83 12.84 -7.17
C ASN A 30 10.55 12.46 -5.88
N ILE A 31 9.78 12.10 -4.85
CA ILE A 31 10.32 11.62 -3.58
C ILE A 31 10.32 10.10 -3.61
N PRO A 32 11.48 9.45 -3.38
CA PRO A 32 11.52 7.99 -3.29
C PRO A 32 10.63 7.47 -2.18
N VAL A 33 10.06 6.27 -2.36
CA VAL A 33 9.07 5.71 -1.44
C VAL A 33 9.58 4.40 -0.84
N LEU A 34 9.28 4.19 0.43
CA LEU A 34 9.44 2.91 1.12
C LEU A 34 8.06 2.43 1.53
N ILE A 35 7.65 1.27 1.02
CA ILE A 35 6.39 0.64 1.41
C ILE A 35 6.70 -0.48 2.39
N CYS A 36 6.15 -0.36 3.58
CA CYS A 36 6.30 -1.38 4.62
C CYS A 36 5.06 -2.26 4.66
N VAL A 37 5.25 -3.55 4.47
CA VAL A 37 4.18 -4.56 4.51
C VAL A 37 4.25 -5.26 5.86
N ARG A 38 3.17 -5.14 6.63
CA ARG A 38 3.09 -5.79 7.95
C ARG A 38 2.94 -7.29 7.75
N ASP A 39 3.84 -8.06 8.38
CA ASP A 39 3.85 -9.52 8.28
C ASP A 39 2.76 -10.10 9.19
N ILE A 40 1.60 -10.36 8.60
CA ILE A 40 0.41 -10.86 9.29
C ILE A 40 0.05 -12.21 8.68
N PRO A 41 -0.18 -13.25 9.49
CA PRO A 41 -0.64 -14.53 8.95
C PRO A 41 -1.95 -14.37 8.18
N PRO A 42 -2.12 -15.07 7.05
CA PRO A 42 -3.36 -15.00 6.29
C PRO A 42 -4.56 -15.44 7.14
N ASP A 43 -5.66 -14.70 7.00
CA ASP A 43 -6.92 -14.99 7.66
C ASP A 43 -8.09 -14.50 6.79
N SER A 44 -9.31 -14.50 7.33
CA SER A 44 -10.49 -14.07 6.57
C SER A 44 -10.47 -12.59 6.16
N LYS A 45 -9.77 -11.77 6.93
CA LYS A 45 -9.63 -10.33 6.66
C LYS A 45 -8.37 -10.00 5.89
N ASN A 46 -7.39 -10.91 5.90
CA ASN A 46 -6.10 -10.74 5.24
C ASN A 46 -5.79 -12.02 4.45
N PRO A 47 -6.47 -12.25 3.32
CA PRO A 47 -6.38 -13.52 2.60
C PRO A 47 -5.08 -13.74 1.85
N PHE A 48 -4.29 -12.68 1.63
CA PHE A 48 -3.04 -12.79 0.90
C PHE A 48 -1.87 -12.98 1.86
N THR A 49 -0.90 -13.81 1.47
CA THR A 49 0.32 -13.95 2.25
C THR A 49 1.15 -12.68 2.15
N THR A 50 2.06 -12.49 3.10
CA THR A 50 3.01 -11.37 3.05
C THR A 50 3.83 -11.40 1.76
N GLU A 51 4.28 -12.58 1.33
CA GLU A 51 5.03 -12.75 0.08
C GLU A 51 4.22 -12.35 -1.14
N GLN A 52 2.95 -12.74 -1.19
CA GLN A 52 2.05 -12.33 -2.28
C GLN A 52 1.87 -10.83 -2.31
N THR A 53 1.71 -10.20 -1.15
CA THR A 53 1.53 -8.76 -1.02
C THR A 53 2.79 -8.00 -1.44
N VAL A 54 3.96 -8.45 -1.01
CA VAL A 54 5.24 -7.85 -1.42
C VAL A 54 5.41 -7.95 -2.94
N HIS A 55 5.15 -9.13 -3.52
CA HIS A 55 5.26 -9.33 -4.96
C HIS A 55 4.29 -8.42 -5.73
N MET A 56 3.08 -8.28 -5.22
CA MET A 56 2.05 -7.41 -5.80
C MET A 56 2.53 -5.96 -5.89
N LEU A 57 3.11 -5.44 -4.81
CA LEU A 57 3.61 -4.07 -4.74
C LEU A 57 4.85 -3.88 -5.61
N GLU A 58 5.77 -4.84 -5.60
CA GLU A 58 6.96 -4.79 -6.45
C GLU A 58 6.59 -4.81 -7.93
N THR A 59 5.56 -5.57 -8.29
CA THR A 59 5.06 -5.62 -9.65
C THR A 59 4.42 -4.29 -10.06
N ALA A 60 3.61 -3.72 -9.18
CA ALA A 60 2.93 -2.45 -9.46
C ALA A 60 3.91 -1.29 -9.66
N TYR A 61 5.05 -1.32 -8.97
CA TYR A 61 6.03 -0.25 -8.99
C TYR A 61 7.39 -0.66 -9.57
N ALA A 62 7.40 -1.64 -10.48
CA ALA A 62 8.64 -2.22 -11.02
C ALA A 62 9.59 -1.19 -11.64
N ASN A 63 9.05 -0.10 -12.20
CA ASN A 63 9.84 0.92 -12.89
C ASN A 63 9.90 2.24 -12.10
N GLU A 64 9.55 2.20 -10.82
CA GLU A 64 9.50 3.38 -9.97
C GLU A 64 10.53 3.29 -8.84
N ASP A 65 10.88 4.43 -8.25
CA ASP A 65 11.81 4.47 -7.12
C ASP A 65 11.07 4.12 -5.83
N VAL A 66 10.70 2.85 -5.71
CA VAL A 66 9.96 2.29 -4.59
C VAL A 66 10.68 1.08 -4.06
N CYS A 67 10.98 1.10 -2.77
CA CYS A 67 11.43 -0.09 -2.03
C CYS A 67 10.24 -0.70 -1.31
N VAL A 68 10.12 -2.02 -1.32
CA VAL A 68 9.10 -2.75 -0.56
C VAL A 68 9.80 -3.59 0.49
N LEU A 69 9.37 -3.46 1.73
CA LEU A 69 9.99 -4.12 2.86
C LEU A 69 8.93 -4.80 3.73
N SER A 70 9.12 -6.09 4.00
CA SER A 70 8.31 -6.79 4.97
C SER A 70 8.80 -6.45 6.37
N ILE A 71 7.89 -6.08 7.25
CA ILE A 71 8.20 -5.75 8.65
C ILE A 71 7.31 -6.58 9.58
N PRO A 72 7.73 -6.83 10.81
CA PRO A 72 6.84 -7.45 11.80
C PRO A 72 5.57 -6.61 11.98
N ASP A 73 4.51 -7.23 12.43
CA ASP A 73 3.31 -6.47 12.77
C ASP A 73 3.67 -5.46 13.87
N ILE A 74 3.11 -4.27 13.76
CA ILE A 74 3.50 -3.15 14.62
C ILE A 74 2.38 -2.77 15.59
N GLU A 75 2.77 -2.34 16.76
CA GLU A 75 1.85 -1.78 17.76
C GLU A 75 1.76 -0.26 17.59
N SER A 76 2.89 0.42 17.35
CA SER A 76 2.93 1.88 17.26
C SER A 76 4.14 2.35 16.46
N VAL A 77 4.13 3.63 16.10
CA VAL A 77 5.26 4.31 15.45
C VAL A 77 5.76 5.38 16.43
N ASN A 78 7.06 5.39 16.69
CA ASN A 78 7.63 6.26 17.73
C ASN A 78 8.91 6.94 17.22
N TRP A 79 9.08 8.21 17.61
CA TRP A 79 10.31 8.94 17.34
C TRP A 79 10.59 9.91 18.47
N GLY A 80 11.87 10.29 18.61
CA GLY A 80 12.29 11.21 19.65
C GLY A 80 12.28 12.66 19.17
N ARG A 81 12.50 13.56 20.12
CA ARG A 81 12.59 14.98 19.86
C ARG A 81 13.76 15.29 18.94
N GLY A 82 13.55 16.19 17.98
CA GLY A 82 14.62 16.66 17.12
C GLY A 82 14.98 15.78 15.93
N VAL A 83 14.25 14.68 15.73
CA VAL A 83 14.48 13.79 14.59
C VAL A 83 14.14 14.48 13.26
N GLY A 84 13.15 15.38 13.27
CA GLY A 84 12.83 16.17 12.09
C GLY A 84 12.02 15.47 11.02
N TYR A 85 11.34 14.36 11.34
CA TYR A 85 10.44 13.72 10.39
C TYR A 85 9.21 14.57 10.17
N GLU A 86 8.82 14.71 8.91
CA GLU A 86 7.51 15.24 8.59
C GLU A 86 6.47 14.15 8.74
N THR A 87 5.30 14.51 9.26
CA THR A 87 4.16 13.60 9.32
C THR A 87 3.05 14.17 8.47
N ASN A 88 2.56 13.37 7.53
CA ASN A 88 1.56 13.82 6.56
C ASN A 88 0.37 12.88 6.57
N GLU A 89 -0.82 13.45 6.69
CA GLU A 89 -2.05 12.72 6.46
C GLU A 89 -2.59 13.13 5.10
N HIS A 90 -2.77 12.17 4.21
CA HIS A 90 -3.30 12.42 2.87
C HIS A 90 -4.75 11.98 2.82
N VAL A 91 -5.66 12.95 2.61
CA VAL A 91 -7.10 12.68 2.54
C VAL A 91 -7.50 12.62 1.07
N PRO A 92 -7.92 11.44 0.57
CA PRO A 92 -8.28 11.30 -0.84
C PRO A 92 -9.60 12.02 -1.16
N PRO A 93 -9.78 12.44 -2.42
CA PRO A 93 -11.09 12.91 -2.86
C PRO A 93 -12.12 11.79 -2.78
N LYS A 94 -13.41 12.15 -2.78
CA LYS A 94 -14.49 11.18 -2.56
C LYS A 94 -14.50 10.02 -3.55
N ASP A 95 -14.19 10.27 -4.80
CA ASP A 95 -14.17 9.25 -5.85
C ASP A 95 -13.08 8.18 -5.60
N VAL A 96 -11.97 8.57 -4.98
CA VAL A 96 -10.90 7.64 -4.58
C VAL A 96 -11.21 7.03 -3.21
N GLY A 97 -11.77 7.81 -2.30
CA GLY A 97 -12.09 7.37 -0.94
C GLY A 97 -13.12 6.24 -0.87
N PHE A 98 -13.91 6.02 -1.93
CA PHE A 98 -14.85 4.90 -2.01
C PHE A 98 -14.15 3.55 -2.15
N ILE A 99 -12.92 3.53 -2.62
CA ILE A 99 -12.20 2.29 -2.86
C ILE A 99 -11.75 1.73 -1.51
N SER A 100 -12.15 0.51 -1.19
CA SER A 100 -11.74 -0.14 0.04
C SER A 100 -11.31 -1.58 -0.21
N ALA A 101 -10.29 -2.01 0.53
CA ALA A 101 -9.82 -3.38 0.46
C ALA A 101 -10.89 -4.37 0.90
N THR A 102 -11.71 -4.01 1.88
CA THR A 102 -12.82 -4.83 2.35
C THR A 102 -13.81 -5.13 1.24
N SER A 103 -14.25 -4.08 0.52
CA SER A 103 -15.17 -4.23 -0.60
C SER A 103 -14.57 -5.11 -1.71
N ILE A 104 -13.28 -4.90 -2.03
CA ILE A 104 -12.59 -5.68 -3.04
C ILE A 104 -12.54 -7.15 -2.64
N ARG A 105 -12.19 -7.46 -1.38
CA ARG A 105 -12.14 -8.84 -0.89
C ARG A 105 -13.49 -9.52 -0.95
N GLU A 106 -14.57 -8.80 -0.63
CA GLU A 106 -15.93 -9.33 -0.70
C GLU A 106 -16.32 -9.67 -2.13
N LYS A 107 -16.00 -8.79 -3.09
CA LYS A 107 -16.27 -9.05 -4.51
C LYS A 107 -15.50 -10.24 -5.05
N ILE A 108 -14.25 -10.40 -4.68
CA ILE A 108 -13.44 -11.56 -5.06
C ILE A 108 -14.10 -12.84 -4.54
N LYS A 109 -14.52 -12.84 -3.28
CA LYS A 109 -15.16 -13.97 -2.63
C LYS A 109 -16.48 -14.37 -3.31
N GLU A 110 -17.23 -13.38 -3.78
CA GLU A 110 -18.51 -13.57 -4.46
C GLU A 110 -18.36 -13.92 -5.95
N GLY A 111 -17.15 -13.87 -6.49
CA GLY A 111 -16.92 -14.06 -7.92
C GLY A 111 -17.25 -12.85 -8.77
N ASP A 112 -17.45 -11.69 -8.17
CA ASP A 112 -17.73 -10.45 -8.86
C ASP A 112 -16.44 -9.81 -9.34
N ASN A 113 -16.23 -9.73 -10.65
CA ASN A 113 -15.00 -9.23 -11.26
C ASN A 113 -14.92 -7.70 -11.36
N THR A 114 -15.93 -6.97 -10.89
CA THR A 114 -15.91 -5.50 -10.96
C THR A 114 -14.83 -4.88 -10.08
N TRP A 115 -14.30 -5.61 -9.11
CA TRP A 115 -13.20 -5.15 -8.27
C TRP A 115 -11.96 -4.79 -9.09
N LYS A 116 -11.80 -5.40 -10.28
CA LYS A 116 -10.63 -5.19 -11.16
C LYS A 116 -10.51 -3.74 -11.61
N GLN A 117 -11.60 -2.99 -11.62
CA GLN A 117 -11.59 -1.56 -11.97
C GLN A 117 -10.80 -0.72 -10.96
N ASN A 118 -10.66 -1.21 -9.74
CA ASN A 118 -10.03 -0.50 -8.63
C ASN A 118 -8.64 -1.03 -8.28
N VAL A 119 -8.11 -1.93 -9.09
CA VAL A 119 -6.80 -2.54 -8.89
C VAL A 119 -6.00 -2.43 -10.18
N ASP A 120 -4.71 -2.14 -10.06
CA ASP A 120 -3.82 -2.04 -11.21
C ASP A 120 -3.80 -3.38 -11.96
N GLU A 121 -4.04 -3.33 -13.28
CA GLU A 121 -4.08 -4.54 -14.11
C GLU A 121 -2.78 -5.34 -14.07
N LYS A 122 -1.65 -4.72 -13.78
CA LYS A 122 -0.37 -5.41 -13.62
C LYS A 122 -0.41 -6.45 -12.50
N ILE A 123 -1.32 -6.29 -11.55
CA ILE A 123 -1.43 -7.15 -10.38
C ILE A 123 -2.29 -8.38 -10.66
N TRP A 124 -3.39 -8.18 -11.42
CA TRP A 124 -4.35 -9.26 -11.62
C TRP A 124 -4.31 -9.90 -13.00
N SER A 125 -3.52 -9.38 -13.91
CA SER A 125 -3.38 -9.92 -15.27
C SER A 125 -2.40 -11.09 -15.37
#